data_9ec4449e7d4cdd0ed522d05a24b21471
#
_entry.id   9ec4449e7d4cdd0ed522d05a24b21471
#
_cell.length_a   1.000
_cell.length_b   1.000
_cell.length_c   1.000
_cell.angle_alpha   90.00
_cell.angle_beta   90.00
_cell.angle_gamma   90.00
#
_symmetry.space_group_name_H-M   'P 1'
#
loop_
_entity.id
_entity.type
_entity.pdbx_description
1 polymer ?
#
loop_
_entity_poly.entity_id
_entity_poly.type
_entity_poly.pdbx_seq_one_letter_code
_entity_poly.pdbx_strand_id
1 'polypeptide(L)'
;DMDLINVNNPNNGVIPNGETGATYRLTSTSDTYAAYLTTFAVDVIEPEIVLTKVVKNAAGVDIGNQNVTLGDYLNYEIGFRNVGNDDADQFTIKDVLPINILFDPNSIVIPNGSDITYTYTQATRTLIFTIPNNLVKINGNQWFIKFGVQVVPNCNDLSDACSDRIQNQAFATYRGITNP
;
A
#
# COMPACT_ATOMS: atom_id res chain seq x y z
N ASP A 1 26.56 -26.91 23.15
CA ASP A 1 25.66 -25.89 23.68
C ASP A 1 25.36 -24.86 22.60
N MET A 2 24.15 -24.36 22.61
CA MET A 2 23.72 -23.26 21.76
C MET A 2 23.39 -22.08 22.65
N ASP A 3 24.13 -20.99 22.49
CA ASP A 3 23.91 -19.77 23.27
C ASP A 3 23.17 -18.74 22.41
N LEU A 4 22.08 -18.23 22.96
CA LEU A 4 21.32 -17.14 22.37
C LEU A 4 21.70 -15.84 23.09
N ILE A 5 22.29 -14.90 22.37
CA ILE A 5 22.68 -13.59 22.90
C ILE A 5 21.77 -12.54 22.30
N ASN A 6 20.98 -11.87 23.12
CA ASN A 6 20.23 -10.68 22.71
C ASN A 6 21.12 -9.44 22.81
N VAL A 7 21.30 -8.77 21.69
CA VAL A 7 21.99 -7.49 21.62
C VAL A 7 20.96 -6.36 21.59
N ASN A 8 20.85 -5.62 22.69
CA ASN A 8 20.00 -4.44 22.71
C ASN A 8 20.62 -3.35 21.83
N ASN A 9 19.81 -2.77 20.95
CA ASN A 9 20.21 -1.70 20.03
C ASN A 9 19.44 -0.38 20.32
N PRO A 10 19.61 0.21 21.53
CA PRO A 10 18.89 1.43 21.88
C PRO A 10 19.34 2.59 20.97
N ASN A 11 18.37 3.31 20.44
CA ASN A 11 18.61 4.46 19.54
C ASN A 11 19.51 4.14 18.33
N ASN A 12 19.48 2.90 17.84
CA ASN A 12 20.33 2.42 16.73
C ASN A 12 21.84 2.64 16.98
N GLY A 13 22.26 2.59 18.23
CA GLY A 13 23.65 2.89 18.63
C GLY A 13 24.63 1.75 18.38
N VAL A 14 24.14 0.51 18.25
CA VAL A 14 24.97 -0.68 17.98
C VAL A 14 24.95 -1.03 16.49
N ILE A 15 23.78 -1.02 15.88
CA ILE A 15 23.57 -1.22 14.44
C ILE A 15 22.69 -0.07 13.96
N PRO A 16 23.26 0.91 13.24
CA PRO A 16 22.48 2.01 12.65
C PRO A 16 21.50 1.53 11.58
N ASN A 17 20.47 2.35 11.31
CA ASN A 17 19.55 2.09 10.19
C ASN A 17 20.30 2.12 8.85
N GLY A 18 19.96 1.19 7.95
CA GLY A 18 20.56 1.11 6.62
C GLY A 18 21.91 0.40 6.56
N GLU A 19 22.43 -0.12 7.66
CA GLU A 19 23.65 -0.92 7.64
C GLU A 19 23.45 -2.24 6.89
N THR A 20 24.44 -2.59 6.06
CA THR A 20 24.44 -3.81 5.25
C THR A 20 25.27 -4.94 5.87
N GLY A 21 25.89 -4.71 7.01
CA GLY A 21 26.72 -5.69 7.70
C GLY A 21 27.01 -5.31 9.13
N ALA A 22 27.31 -6.32 9.94
CA ALA A 22 27.75 -6.15 11.31
C ALA A 22 28.96 -7.04 11.59
N THR A 23 29.87 -6.56 12.45
CA THR A 23 31.00 -7.34 12.92
C THR A 23 30.77 -7.70 14.37
N TYR A 24 30.80 -8.99 14.68
CA TYR A 24 30.86 -9.41 16.07
C TYR A 24 32.18 -10.13 16.37
N ARG A 25 32.65 -9.96 17.58
CA ARG A 25 33.94 -10.47 18.03
C ARG A 25 33.72 -11.40 19.22
N LEU A 26 34.20 -12.63 19.10
CA LEU A 26 34.30 -13.57 20.20
C LEU A 26 35.69 -13.47 20.83
N THR A 27 35.74 -13.41 22.14
CA THR A 27 37.00 -13.36 22.89
C THR A 27 36.92 -14.29 24.10
N SER A 28 38.05 -14.92 24.43
CA SER A 28 38.24 -15.69 25.67
C SER A 28 39.49 -15.24 26.38
N THR A 29 39.45 -15.27 27.69
CA THR A 29 40.59 -14.88 28.55
C THR A 29 41.33 -16.09 29.14
N SER A 30 40.75 -17.30 29.11
CA SER A 30 41.31 -18.50 29.73
C SER A 30 41.17 -19.75 28.91
N ASP A 31 40.04 -20.02 28.30
CA ASP A 31 39.76 -21.27 27.60
C ASP A 31 39.77 -21.12 26.08
N THR A 32 40.06 -22.22 25.40
CA THR A 32 39.91 -22.31 23.94
C THR A 32 38.46 -22.66 23.60
N TYR A 33 37.89 -21.94 22.65
CA TYR A 33 36.57 -22.25 22.11
C TYR A 33 36.63 -22.39 20.57
N ALA A 34 35.70 -23.13 20.03
CA ALA A 34 35.52 -23.26 18.59
C ALA A 34 34.07 -22.87 18.25
N ALA A 35 33.90 -21.89 17.39
CA ALA A 35 32.60 -21.51 16.85
C ALA A 35 32.37 -22.29 15.54
N TYR A 36 31.34 -23.11 15.50
CA TYR A 36 30.99 -23.91 14.31
C TYR A 36 29.92 -23.25 13.44
N LEU A 37 29.02 -22.48 14.07
CA LEU A 37 27.92 -21.79 13.38
C LEU A 37 27.60 -20.53 14.15
N THR A 38 27.39 -19.45 13.41
CA THR A 38 26.85 -18.21 13.92
C THR A 38 25.71 -17.76 13.03
N THR A 39 24.60 -17.41 13.63
CA THR A 39 23.46 -16.84 12.95
C THR A 39 23.18 -15.46 13.54
N PHE A 40 22.71 -14.54 12.70
CA PHE A 40 22.36 -13.20 13.09
C PHE A 40 20.95 -12.91 12.58
N ALA A 41 20.06 -12.48 13.47
CA ALA A 41 18.72 -12.10 13.15
C ALA A 41 18.49 -10.65 13.57
N VAL A 42 17.87 -9.86 12.71
CA VAL A 42 17.51 -8.47 12.94
C VAL A 42 16.02 -8.30 12.62
N ASP A 43 15.31 -7.66 13.52
CA ASP A 43 13.94 -7.24 13.25
C ASP A 43 13.97 -6.06 12.28
N VAL A 44 13.27 -6.20 11.16
CA VAL A 44 13.06 -5.09 10.23
C VAL A 44 11.94 -4.22 10.77
N ILE A 45 12.19 -2.92 10.90
CA ILE A 45 11.19 -1.93 11.30
C ILE A 45 10.74 -1.21 10.04
N GLU A 46 9.52 -1.52 9.59
CA GLU A 46 8.95 -0.93 8.37
C GLU A 46 7.42 -0.92 8.43
N PRO A 47 6.76 0.04 7.78
CA PRO A 47 5.32 -0.03 7.55
C PRO A 47 5.00 -1.11 6.51
N GLU A 48 3.88 -1.77 6.69
CA GLU A 48 3.30 -2.71 5.72
C GLU A 48 1.87 -2.28 5.42
N ILE A 49 1.65 -1.70 4.25
CA ILE A 49 0.32 -1.25 3.84
C ILE A 49 -0.40 -2.35 3.08
N VAL A 50 -1.43 -2.91 3.70
CA VAL A 50 -2.40 -3.77 3.00
C VAL A 50 -3.34 -2.86 2.21
N LEU A 51 -3.30 -2.99 0.88
CA LEU A 51 -4.16 -2.28 -0.04
C LEU A 51 -5.13 -3.26 -0.70
N THR A 52 -6.42 -2.95 -0.66
CA THR A 52 -7.47 -3.73 -1.33
C THR A 52 -8.24 -2.86 -2.29
N LYS A 53 -8.71 -3.43 -3.39
CA LYS A 53 -9.59 -2.74 -4.34
C LYS A 53 -10.67 -3.69 -4.83
N VAL A 54 -11.92 -3.28 -4.66
CA VAL A 54 -13.08 -4.03 -5.13
C VAL A 54 -13.93 -3.14 -6.04
N VAL A 55 -14.66 -3.77 -6.97
CA VAL A 55 -15.63 -3.10 -7.82
C VAL A 55 -17.03 -3.61 -7.47
N LYS A 56 -17.96 -2.67 -7.24
CA LYS A 56 -19.34 -2.95 -6.87
C LYS A 56 -20.29 -2.36 -7.89
N ASN A 57 -21.44 -3.01 -8.09
CA ASN A 57 -22.54 -2.44 -8.86
C ASN A 57 -23.29 -1.36 -8.05
N ALA A 58 -24.32 -0.76 -8.66
CA ALA A 58 -25.16 0.25 -8.01
C ALA A 58 -25.88 -0.25 -6.74
N ALA A 59 -26.10 -1.57 -6.61
CA ALA A 59 -26.69 -2.19 -5.43
C ALA A 59 -25.65 -2.48 -4.32
N GLY A 60 -24.37 -2.15 -4.54
CA GLY A 60 -23.28 -2.39 -3.59
C GLY A 60 -22.75 -3.82 -3.57
N VAL A 61 -23.15 -4.65 -4.52
CA VAL A 61 -22.69 -6.05 -4.65
C VAL A 61 -21.34 -6.05 -5.36
N ASP A 62 -20.37 -6.80 -4.83
CA ASP A 62 -19.08 -7.04 -5.49
C ASP A 62 -19.32 -7.81 -6.81
N ILE A 63 -18.82 -7.25 -7.89
CA ILE A 63 -18.93 -7.77 -9.25
C ILE A 63 -17.56 -8.01 -9.89
N GLY A 64 -16.54 -8.20 -9.08
CA GLY A 64 -15.20 -8.57 -9.57
C GLY A 64 -15.28 -9.80 -10.48
N ASN A 65 -14.63 -9.72 -11.64
CA ASN A 65 -14.63 -10.76 -12.68
C ASN A 65 -15.99 -11.08 -13.31
N GLN A 66 -17.00 -10.24 -13.16
CA GLN A 66 -18.29 -10.38 -13.80
C GLN A 66 -18.40 -9.53 -15.06
N ASN A 67 -19.34 -9.87 -15.93
CA ASN A 67 -19.63 -9.08 -17.12
C ASN A 67 -20.40 -7.82 -16.74
N VAL A 68 -20.07 -6.72 -17.42
CA VAL A 68 -20.77 -5.44 -17.34
C VAL A 68 -21.18 -5.01 -18.74
N THR A 69 -22.16 -4.13 -18.84
CA THR A 69 -22.66 -3.61 -20.11
C THR A 69 -22.22 -2.17 -20.32
N LEU A 70 -22.28 -1.70 -21.56
CA LEU A 70 -22.02 -0.30 -21.90
C LEU A 70 -22.99 0.61 -21.14
N GLY A 71 -22.45 1.67 -20.55
CA GLY A 71 -23.20 2.63 -19.76
C GLY A 71 -23.43 2.24 -18.30
N ASP A 72 -23.08 1.02 -17.88
CA ASP A 72 -23.19 0.62 -16.48
C ASP A 72 -22.39 1.54 -15.56
N TYR A 73 -22.95 1.82 -14.38
CA TYR A 73 -22.28 2.59 -13.35
C TYR A 73 -21.67 1.65 -12.31
N LEU A 74 -20.37 1.82 -12.08
CA LEU A 74 -19.57 0.98 -11.18
C LEU A 74 -19.01 1.83 -10.03
N ASN A 75 -18.92 1.23 -8.85
CA ASN A 75 -18.34 1.86 -7.68
C ASN A 75 -17.05 1.11 -7.28
N TYR A 76 -15.92 1.77 -7.33
CA TYR A 76 -14.69 1.26 -6.75
C TYR A 76 -14.60 1.61 -5.27
N GLU A 77 -14.13 0.65 -4.49
CA GLU A 77 -13.81 0.84 -3.09
C GLU A 77 -12.35 0.41 -2.86
N ILE A 78 -11.52 1.35 -2.42
CA ILE A 78 -10.12 1.11 -2.07
C ILE A 78 -10.02 1.11 -0.56
N GLY A 79 -9.62 -0.03 0.01
CA GLY A 79 -9.34 -0.18 1.42
C GLY A 79 -7.84 -0.14 1.68
N PHE A 80 -7.41 0.50 2.78
CA PHE A 80 -6.01 0.52 3.18
C PHE A 80 -5.86 0.46 4.70
N ARG A 81 -4.78 -0.16 5.15
CA ARG A 81 -4.42 -0.28 6.57
C ARG A 81 -2.92 -0.57 6.69
N ASN A 82 -2.28 0.01 7.70
CA ASN A 82 -0.92 -0.36 8.08
C ASN A 82 -0.96 -1.54 9.06
N VAL A 83 -0.35 -2.66 8.69
CA VAL A 83 -0.20 -3.87 9.51
C VAL A 83 1.27 -4.10 9.92
N GLY A 84 2.17 -3.24 9.48
CA GLY A 84 3.59 -3.26 9.81
C GLY A 84 3.88 -2.79 11.24
N ASN A 85 5.15 -2.70 11.55
CA ASN A 85 5.66 -2.32 12.87
C ASN A 85 6.31 -0.93 12.91
N ASP A 86 6.11 -0.11 11.86
CA ASP A 86 6.45 1.31 11.80
C ASP A 86 5.24 2.12 11.29
N ASP A 87 5.19 3.40 11.65
CA ASP A 87 4.24 4.34 11.07
C ASP A 87 4.64 4.66 9.62
N ALA A 88 3.65 4.81 8.73
CA ALA A 88 3.92 5.24 7.37
C ALA A 88 3.87 6.77 7.22
N ASP A 89 4.73 7.29 6.35
CA ASP A 89 4.81 8.70 5.95
C ASP A 89 4.71 8.83 4.42
N GLN A 90 4.25 9.99 3.96
CA GLN A 90 4.10 10.33 2.53
C GLN A 90 3.28 9.29 1.75
N PHE A 91 2.25 8.75 2.40
CA PHE A 91 1.43 7.72 1.78
C PHE A 91 0.53 8.29 0.70
N THR A 92 0.66 7.74 -0.50
CA THR A 92 -0.21 8.03 -1.63
C THR A 92 -0.75 6.76 -2.26
N ILE A 93 -1.98 6.83 -2.78
CA ILE A 93 -2.60 5.78 -3.58
C ILE A 93 -2.79 6.31 -4.99
N LYS A 94 -2.17 5.66 -5.97
CA LYS A 94 -2.27 5.99 -7.39
C LYS A 94 -3.13 4.97 -8.11
N ASP A 95 -4.09 5.45 -8.89
CA ASP A 95 -4.99 4.65 -9.71
C ASP A 95 -5.00 5.20 -11.14
N VAL A 96 -4.59 4.40 -12.12
CA VAL A 96 -4.64 4.79 -13.54
C VAL A 96 -5.86 4.12 -14.15
N LEU A 97 -6.88 4.92 -14.39
CA LEU A 97 -8.16 4.45 -14.89
C LEU A 97 -8.07 4.01 -16.35
N PRO A 98 -8.53 2.79 -16.70
CA PRO A 98 -8.51 2.30 -18.06
C PRO A 98 -9.44 3.13 -18.97
N ILE A 99 -9.17 3.09 -20.27
CA ILE A 99 -9.84 3.95 -21.28
C ILE A 99 -11.32 3.61 -21.46
N ASN A 100 -11.72 2.40 -21.14
CA ASN A 100 -13.10 1.91 -21.27
C ASN A 100 -14.05 2.30 -20.13
N ILE A 101 -13.60 3.16 -19.19
CA ILE A 101 -14.45 3.75 -18.14
C ILE A 101 -14.28 5.27 -18.08
N LEU A 102 -15.32 5.96 -17.67
CA LEU A 102 -15.36 7.40 -17.45
C LEU A 102 -15.44 7.68 -15.95
N PHE A 103 -14.53 8.51 -15.44
CA PHE A 103 -14.51 8.88 -14.03
C PHE A 103 -15.57 9.94 -13.71
N ASP A 104 -16.30 9.74 -12.59
CA ASP A 104 -17.21 10.74 -12.04
C ASP A 104 -16.55 11.45 -10.83
N PRO A 105 -16.06 12.70 -11.00
CA PRO A 105 -15.42 13.44 -9.91
C PRO A 105 -16.34 13.75 -8.72
N ASN A 106 -17.67 13.76 -8.95
CA ASN A 106 -18.64 14.05 -7.89
C ASN A 106 -18.99 12.84 -7.02
N SER A 107 -18.48 11.66 -7.40
CA SER A 107 -18.76 10.39 -6.73
C SER A 107 -17.77 10.05 -5.63
N ILE A 108 -16.71 10.85 -5.44
CA ILE A 108 -15.68 10.54 -4.44
C ILE A 108 -16.26 10.64 -3.03
N VAL A 109 -16.07 9.55 -2.28
CA VAL A 109 -16.40 9.48 -0.86
C VAL A 109 -15.13 9.15 -0.09
N ILE A 110 -14.73 10.06 0.79
CA ILE A 110 -13.63 9.91 1.74
C ILE A 110 -14.18 9.90 3.17
N PRO A 111 -13.49 9.25 4.13
CA PRO A 111 -13.92 9.26 5.53
C PRO A 111 -14.01 10.68 6.07
N ASN A 112 -15.09 11.00 6.77
CA ASN A 112 -15.30 12.33 7.37
C ASN A 112 -14.17 12.67 8.34
N GLY A 113 -13.63 13.90 8.24
CA GLY A 113 -12.56 14.39 9.11
C GLY A 113 -11.21 13.71 8.90
N SER A 114 -11.01 13.02 7.76
CA SER A 114 -9.77 12.31 7.48
C SER A 114 -8.67 13.16 6.84
N ASP A 115 -8.96 14.37 6.39
CA ASP A 115 -8.06 15.28 5.67
C ASP A 115 -7.39 14.62 4.42
N ILE A 116 -7.98 13.54 3.90
CA ILE A 116 -7.54 12.93 2.64
C ILE A 116 -7.84 13.90 1.50
N THR A 117 -6.86 14.13 0.65
CA THR A 117 -7.02 14.93 -0.57
C THR A 117 -6.83 14.07 -1.81
N TYR A 118 -7.34 14.54 -2.94
CA TYR A 118 -7.13 13.84 -4.21
C TYR A 118 -6.88 14.80 -5.36
N THR A 119 -6.25 14.29 -6.40
CA THR A 119 -6.09 14.95 -7.70
C THR A 119 -6.44 13.98 -8.81
N TYR A 120 -7.09 14.48 -9.87
CA TYR A 120 -7.33 13.71 -11.09
C TYR A 120 -6.73 14.44 -12.29
N THR A 121 -5.85 13.76 -13.02
CA THR A 121 -5.25 14.26 -14.26
C THR A 121 -5.91 13.56 -15.44
N GLN A 122 -6.79 14.28 -16.13
CA GLN A 122 -7.58 13.71 -17.23
C GLN A 122 -6.70 13.22 -18.40
N ALA A 123 -5.63 13.93 -18.73
CA ALA A 123 -4.74 13.56 -19.85
C ALA A 123 -4.07 12.19 -19.67
N THR A 124 -3.77 11.83 -18.43
CA THR A 124 -3.15 10.53 -18.09
C THR A 124 -4.15 9.58 -17.40
N ARG A 125 -5.41 10.01 -17.22
CA ARG A 125 -6.47 9.28 -16.52
C ARG A 125 -6.05 8.82 -15.12
N THR A 126 -5.18 9.60 -14.46
CA THR A 126 -4.55 9.23 -13.20
C THR A 126 -5.26 9.92 -12.04
N LEU A 127 -5.75 9.13 -11.10
CA LEU A 127 -6.30 9.55 -9.82
C LEU A 127 -5.25 9.27 -8.73
N ILE A 128 -4.91 10.29 -7.94
CA ILE A 128 -3.98 10.17 -6.82
C ILE A 128 -4.66 10.66 -5.56
N PHE A 129 -4.68 9.82 -4.54
CA PHE A 129 -5.10 10.19 -3.19
C PHE A 129 -3.85 10.40 -2.33
N THR A 130 -3.82 11.50 -1.59
CA THR A 130 -2.79 11.78 -0.57
C THR A 130 -3.40 11.52 0.81
N ILE A 131 -2.78 10.63 1.55
CA ILE A 131 -3.29 10.11 2.81
C ILE A 131 -2.48 10.71 3.96
N PRO A 132 -3.10 11.39 4.92
CA PRO A 132 -2.43 11.91 6.10
C PRO A 132 -1.83 10.80 6.98
N ASN A 133 -0.67 11.07 7.57
CA ASN A 133 0.09 10.09 8.38
C ASN A 133 -0.68 9.55 9.59
N ASN A 134 -1.63 10.33 10.14
CA ASN A 134 -2.46 9.88 11.27
C ASN A 134 -3.39 8.72 10.94
N LEU A 135 -3.63 8.44 9.65
CA LEU A 135 -4.49 7.34 9.18
C LEU A 135 -3.70 6.04 8.91
N VAL A 136 -2.37 6.11 8.90
CA VAL A 136 -1.47 4.98 8.56
C VAL A 136 -0.48 4.66 9.67
N LYS A 137 -0.95 4.84 10.91
CA LYS A 137 -0.24 4.45 12.13
C LYS A 137 -0.18 2.94 12.29
N ILE A 138 0.82 2.48 13.04
CA ILE A 138 0.93 1.08 13.50
C ILE A 138 -0.40 0.63 14.11
N ASN A 139 -0.88 -0.53 13.69
CA ASN A 139 -2.14 -1.09 14.17
C ASN A 139 -3.36 -0.17 14.01
N GLY A 140 -3.28 0.78 13.06
CA GLY A 140 -4.36 1.70 12.75
C GLY A 140 -5.62 1.02 12.22
N ASN A 141 -6.69 1.79 12.12
CA ASN A 141 -7.97 1.32 11.60
C ASN A 141 -7.88 1.00 10.10
N GLN A 142 -8.80 0.14 9.64
CA GLN A 142 -9.07 -0.01 8.22
C GLN A 142 -9.85 1.21 7.71
N TRP A 143 -9.35 1.84 6.64
CA TRP A 143 -9.98 2.98 5.99
C TRP A 143 -10.43 2.62 4.58
N PHE A 144 -11.43 3.33 4.07
CA PHE A 144 -11.99 3.11 2.74
C PHE A 144 -12.19 4.43 2.01
N ILE A 145 -11.77 4.46 0.75
CA ILE A 145 -12.08 5.53 -0.20
C ILE A 145 -12.94 4.90 -1.29
N LYS A 146 -13.97 5.63 -1.75
CA LYS A 146 -14.86 5.16 -2.82
C LYS A 146 -14.92 6.19 -3.93
N PHE A 147 -15.12 5.73 -5.15
CA PHE A 147 -15.40 6.58 -6.30
C PHE A 147 -16.16 5.81 -7.37
N GLY A 148 -16.99 6.53 -8.13
CA GLY A 148 -17.79 5.98 -9.21
C GLY A 148 -17.14 6.19 -10.56
N VAL A 149 -17.42 5.26 -11.44
CA VAL A 149 -17.08 5.33 -12.86
C VAL A 149 -18.24 4.80 -13.69
N GLN A 150 -18.35 5.25 -14.94
CA GLN A 150 -19.29 4.71 -15.90
C GLN A 150 -18.54 3.95 -16.98
N VAL A 151 -18.98 2.74 -17.32
CA VAL A 151 -18.52 2.05 -18.51
C VAL A 151 -18.88 2.92 -19.72
N VAL A 152 -17.96 3.12 -20.66
CA VAL A 152 -18.25 3.95 -21.86
C VAL A 152 -19.57 3.51 -22.51
N PRO A 153 -20.44 4.47 -22.88
CA PRO A 153 -21.79 4.13 -23.30
C PRO A 153 -21.89 3.66 -24.76
N ASN A 154 -20.83 3.87 -25.57
CA ASN A 154 -20.86 3.57 -27.00
C ASN A 154 -19.72 2.65 -27.40
N CYS A 155 -19.97 1.69 -28.28
CA CYS A 155 -18.93 0.81 -28.84
C CYS A 155 -17.81 1.57 -29.55
N ASN A 156 -18.10 2.72 -30.15
CA ASN A 156 -17.08 3.51 -30.84
C ASN A 156 -16.02 4.05 -29.86
N ASP A 157 -16.39 4.30 -28.60
CA ASP A 157 -15.47 4.77 -27.58
C ASP A 157 -14.50 3.68 -27.11
N LEU A 158 -14.73 2.42 -27.53
CA LEU A 158 -13.86 1.27 -27.28
C LEU A 158 -12.85 1.03 -28.41
N SER A 159 -12.89 1.79 -29.50
CA SER A 159 -12.02 1.59 -30.69
C SER A 159 -10.52 1.61 -30.31
N ASP A 160 -10.17 2.43 -29.33
CA ASP A 160 -8.79 2.58 -28.86
C ASP A 160 -8.47 1.68 -27.64
N ALA A 161 -9.45 0.91 -27.15
CA ALA A 161 -9.24 -0.03 -26.06
C ALA A 161 -8.58 -1.30 -26.58
N CYS A 162 -7.44 -1.67 -26.00
CA CYS A 162 -6.73 -2.90 -26.37
C CYS A 162 -7.44 -4.18 -25.91
N SER A 163 -8.50 -4.06 -25.09
CA SER A 163 -9.21 -5.18 -24.49
C SER A 163 -10.65 -4.79 -24.17
N ASP A 164 -11.57 -5.76 -24.28
CA ASP A 164 -12.94 -5.71 -23.79
C ASP A 164 -13.04 -5.84 -22.24
N ARG A 165 -11.90 -6.05 -21.57
CA ARG A 165 -11.83 -6.20 -20.12
C ARG A 165 -11.46 -4.87 -19.44
N ILE A 166 -12.16 -4.58 -18.34
CA ILE A 166 -11.84 -3.48 -17.45
C ILE A 166 -10.86 -3.98 -16.39
N GLN A 167 -9.55 -3.79 -16.62
CA GLN A 167 -8.51 -4.08 -15.64
C GLN A 167 -8.10 -2.79 -14.98
N ASN A 168 -8.30 -2.71 -13.66
CA ASN A 168 -7.97 -1.52 -12.90
C ASN A 168 -7.31 -1.88 -11.58
N GLN A 169 -6.08 -1.41 -11.35
CA GLN A 169 -5.29 -1.62 -10.14
C GLN A 169 -4.93 -0.28 -9.51
N ALA A 170 -4.88 -0.27 -8.17
CA ALA A 170 -4.34 0.82 -7.40
C ALA A 170 -2.97 0.42 -6.82
N PHE A 171 -2.06 1.39 -6.74
CA PHE A 171 -0.72 1.22 -6.22
C PHE A 171 -0.50 2.16 -5.05
N ALA A 172 0.13 1.65 -4.00
CA ALA A 172 0.54 2.41 -2.84
C ALA A 172 2.01 2.83 -2.95
N THR A 173 2.31 4.06 -2.53
CA THR A 173 3.67 4.54 -2.34
C THR A 173 3.75 5.17 -0.96
N TYR A 174 4.73 4.78 -0.17
CA TYR A 174 4.95 5.28 1.19
C TYR A 174 6.39 5.03 1.60
N ARG A 175 6.78 5.57 2.74
CA ARG A 175 8.04 5.26 3.42
C ARG A 175 7.80 5.10 4.92
N GLY A 176 8.74 4.49 5.62
CA GLY A 176 8.73 4.41 7.08
C GLY A 176 9.12 5.74 7.71
N ILE A 177 8.67 5.97 8.94
CA ILE A 177 9.13 7.11 9.74
C ILE A 177 10.48 6.79 10.39
N THR A 178 10.65 5.56 10.87
CA THR A 178 11.88 5.13 11.54
C THR A 178 13.00 4.87 10.54
N ASN A 179 12.66 4.34 9.37
CA ASN A 179 13.62 4.03 8.30
C ASN A 179 13.08 4.61 6.96
N PRO A 180 13.27 5.92 6.68
CA PRO A 180 12.70 6.63 5.54
C PRO A 180 13.38 6.30 4.19
#